data_90c9ce1fea78d1a396374911e9b79594
#
_entry.id   90c9ce1fea78d1a396374911e9b79594
#
_cell.length_a   1.000
_cell.length_b   1.000
_cell.length_c   1.000
_cell.angle_alpha   90.00
_cell.angle_beta   90.00
_cell.angle_gamma   90.00
#
_symmetry.space_group_name_H-M   'P 1'
#
loop_
_entity.id
_entity.type
_entity.pdbx_description
1 polymer ?
#
loop_
_entity_poly.entity_id
_entity_poly.type
_entity_poly.pdbx_seq_one_letter_code
_entity_poly.pdbx_strand_id
1 'polypeptide(L)'
;MGISWLVTKYLTTAFVIVLVSEIARRSDKLGALVAALPLVTIFALIWLQVETGSAEKVSNHAWYTFWYVVPTLPMFLVFPSLLSRFGFWGALAANALTTAICFWLFAQLVKQFGIDLSI
;
A
#
# COMPACT_ATOMS: atom_id res chain seq x y z
N MET A 1 -15.60 19.65 4.40
CA MET A 1 -14.38 20.20 4.98
C MET A 1 -13.69 21.06 3.95
N GLY A 2 -13.04 22.14 4.39
CA GLY A 2 -12.49 23.15 3.50
C GLY A 2 -11.07 22.85 3.01
N ILE A 3 -10.54 23.80 2.22
CA ILE A 3 -9.20 23.72 1.65
C ILE A 3 -8.12 23.59 2.75
N SER A 4 -8.30 24.30 3.88
CA SER A 4 -7.33 24.23 4.99
C SER A 4 -7.23 22.83 5.56
N TRP A 5 -8.33 22.09 5.63
CA TRP A 5 -8.33 20.68 6.05
C TRP A 5 -7.57 19.81 5.06
N LEU A 6 -7.79 20.00 3.75
CA LEU A 6 -7.08 19.28 2.72
C LEU A 6 -5.58 19.54 2.78
N VAL A 7 -5.18 20.80 3.00
CA VAL A 7 -3.78 21.16 3.12
C VAL A 7 -3.13 20.48 4.34
N THR A 8 -3.81 20.52 5.48
CA THR A 8 -3.32 19.86 6.69
C THR A 8 -3.13 18.36 6.47
N LYS A 9 -4.14 17.72 5.89
CA LYS A 9 -4.13 16.30 5.57
C LYS A 9 -2.97 15.96 4.63
N TYR A 10 -2.81 16.75 3.58
CA TYR A 10 -1.75 16.58 2.59
C TYR A 10 -0.36 16.74 3.21
N LEU A 11 -0.14 17.82 3.96
CA LEU A 11 1.17 18.10 4.55
C LEU A 11 1.57 17.05 5.59
N THR A 12 0.63 16.62 6.43
CA THR A 12 0.89 15.61 7.44
C THR A 12 1.29 14.28 6.80
N THR A 13 0.53 13.86 5.80
CA THR A 13 0.78 12.60 5.11
C THR A 13 2.11 12.64 4.35
N ALA A 14 2.37 13.74 3.64
CA ALA A 14 3.61 13.91 2.90
C ALA A 14 4.82 13.91 3.83
N PHE A 15 4.73 14.57 4.97
CA PHE A 15 5.80 14.62 5.97
C PHE A 15 6.21 13.20 6.40
N VAL A 16 5.22 12.35 6.69
CA VAL A 16 5.51 10.99 7.15
C VAL A 16 6.19 10.17 6.07
N ILE A 17 5.75 10.30 4.81
CA ILE A 17 6.36 9.55 3.71
C ILE A 17 7.80 9.99 3.49
N VAL A 18 8.09 11.29 3.56
CA VAL A 18 9.46 11.79 3.43
C VAL A 18 10.31 11.29 4.59
N LEU A 19 9.77 11.28 5.82
CA LEU A 19 10.49 10.78 6.98
C LEU A 19 10.86 9.31 6.82
N VAL A 20 9.93 8.48 6.32
CA VAL A 20 10.19 7.07 6.04
C VAL A 20 11.32 6.93 5.02
N SER A 21 11.30 7.74 3.97
CA SER A 21 12.33 7.74 2.94
C SER A 21 13.71 8.06 3.51
N GLU A 22 13.79 9.04 4.41
CA GLU A 22 15.06 9.40 5.04
C GLU A 22 15.60 8.30 5.97
N ILE A 23 14.70 7.64 6.70
CA ILE A 23 15.08 6.51 7.55
C ILE A 23 15.60 5.34 6.69
N ALA A 24 14.93 5.07 5.58
CA ALA A 24 15.32 3.98 4.67
C ALA A 24 16.70 4.24 4.06
N ARG A 25 17.04 5.49 3.81
CA ARG A 25 18.34 5.85 3.26
C ARG A 25 19.47 5.57 4.25
N ARG A 26 19.19 5.68 5.55
CA ARG A 26 20.21 5.55 6.60
C ARG A 26 20.36 4.13 7.15
N SER A 27 19.28 3.35 7.13
CA SER A 27 19.29 1.99 7.67
C SER A 27 18.35 1.10 6.84
N ASP A 28 18.90 0.05 6.25
CA ASP A 28 18.14 -0.86 5.42
C ASP A 28 17.04 -1.56 6.22
N LYS A 29 17.41 -2.11 7.38
CA LYS A 29 16.47 -2.87 8.19
C LYS A 29 15.42 -1.99 8.84
N LEU A 30 15.85 -0.86 9.40
CA LEU A 30 14.91 0.05 10.05
C LEU A 30 13.97 0.69 9.03
N GLY A 31 14.52 1.08 7.87
CA GLY A 31 13.71 1.61 6.78
C GLY A 31 12.68 0.59 6.29
N ALA A 32 13.09 -0.67 6.14
CA ALA A 32 12.18 -1.73 5.74
C ALA A 32 11.08 -1.96 6.77
N LEU A 33 11.46 -1.96 8.07
CA LEU A 33 10.48 -2.10 9.14
C LEU A 33 9.43 -1.01 9.12
N VAL A 34 9.87 0.24 9.02
CA VAL A 34 8.96 1.39 9.02
C VAL A 34 8.11 1.40 7.75
N ALA A 35 8.71 1.05 6.60
CA ALA A 35 7.97 0.97 5.35
C ALA A 35 6.94 -0.15 5.34
N ALA A 36 7.20 -1.23 6.09
CA ALA A 36 6.25 -2.34 6.20
C ALA A 36 5.05 -1.99 7.08
N LEU A 37 5.17 -0.99 7.96
CA LEU A 37 4.01 -0.51 8.69
C LEU A 37 3.03 0.09 7.70
N PRO A 38 1.74 -0.24 7.78
CA PRO A 38 0.76 0.23 6.80
C PRO A 38 0.36 1.69 7.07
N LEU A 39 1.32 2.61 6.93
CA LEU A 39 1.12 4.01 7.31
C LEU A 39 0.05 4.70 6.47
N VAL A 40 0.02 4.43 5.17
CA VAL A 40 -1.02 5.01 4.30
C VAL A 40 -2.39 4.52 4.74
N THR A 41 -2.50 3.22 5.05
CA THR A 41 -3.75 2.64 5.53
C THR A 41 -4.15 3.23 6.88
N ILE A 42 -3.20 3.37 7.81
CA ILE A 42 -3.49 3.97 9.12
C ILE A 42 -4.02 5.38 8.97
N PHE A 43 -3.37 6.21 8.13
CA PHE A 43 -3.86 7.55 7.88
C PHE A 43 -5.23 7.54 7.21
N ALA A 44 -5.44 6.65 6.26
CA ALA A 44 -6.75 6.53 5.60
C ALA A 44 -7.84 6.17 6.61
N LEU A 45 -7.54 5.26 7.54
CA LEU A 45 -8.49 4.89 8.58
C LEU A 45 -8.80 6.07 9.51
N ILE A 46 -7.78 6.84 9.89
CA ILE A 46 -7.96 8.01 10.74
C ILE A 46 -8.82 9.06 10.04
N TRP A 47 -8.50 9.37 8.77
CA TRP A 47 -9.25 10.35 8.00
C TRP A 47 -10.68 9.90 7.77
N LEU A 48 -10.92 8.60 7.49
CA LEU A 48 -12.27 8.08 7.34
C LEU A 48 -13.08 8.23 8.63
N GLN A 49 -12.47 7.91 9.77
CA GLN A 49 -13.16 8.04 11.05
C GLN A 49 -13.51 9.49 11.34
N VAL A 50 -12.56 10.41 11.12
CA VAL A 50 -12.77 11.84 11.40
C VAL A 50 -13.80 12.43 10.44
N GLU A 51 -13.75 12.08 9.16
CA GLU A 51 -14.58 12.70 8.13
C GLU A 51 -15.98 12.08 8.02
N THR A 52 -16.13 10.77 8.25
CA THR A 52 -17.42 10.10 8.08
C THR A 52 -18.06 9.67 9.40
N GLY A 53 -17.26 9.39 10.42
CA GLY A 53 -17.76 8.83 11.67
C GLY A 53 -18.42 7.46 11.52
N SER A 54 -18.20 6.77 10.39
CA SER A 54 -18.85 5.51 10.08
C SER A 54 -17.93 4.33 10.39
N ALA A 55 -18.25 3.57 11.41
CA ALA A 55 -17.51 2.36 11.74
C ALA A 55 -17.57 1.33 10.62
N GLU A 56 -18.66 1.29 9.88
CA GLU A 56 -18.81 0.39 8.75
C GLU A 56 -17.81 0.71 7.64
N LYS A 57 -17.65 1.99 7.29
CA LYS A 57 -16.69 2.38 6.26
C LYS A 57 -15.26 2.10 6.68
N VAL A 58 -14.92 2.36 7.94
CA VAL A 58 -13.58 2.08 8.47
C VAL A 58 -13.30 0.58 8.43
N SER A 59 -14.26 -0.23 8.88
CA SER A 59 -14.14 -1.68 8.88
C SER A 59 -14.00 -2.25 7.47
N ASN A 60 -14.82 -1.77 6.53
CA ASN A 60 -14.75 -2.23 5.14
C ASN A 60 -13.40 -1.88 4.51
N HIS A 61 -12.90 -0.69 4.77
CA HIS A 61 -11.60 -0.27 4.25
C HIS A 61 -10.49 -1.22 4.72
N ALA A 62 -10.46 -1.52 6.01
CA ALA A 62 -9.46 -2.42 6.57
C ALA A 62 -9.58 -3.83 5.99
N TRP A 63 -10.80 -4.34 5.90
CA TRP A 63 -11.07 -5.69 5.38
C TRP A 63 -10.59 -5.84 3.94
N TYR A 64 -11.00 -4.92 3.06
CA TYR A 64 -10.62 -5.01 1.66
C TYR A 64 -9.13 -4.71 1.44
N THR A 65 -8.54 -3.84 2.27
CA THR A 65 -7.10 -3.58 2.19
C THR A 65 -6.31 -4.86 2.41
N PHE A 66 -6.71 -5.67 3.39
CA PHE A 66 -6.04 -6.96 3.63
C PHE A 66 -6.02 -7.81 2.36
N TRP A 67 -7.18 -7.96 1.71
CA TRP A 67 -7.27 -8.81 0.53
C TRP A 67 -6.53 -8.23 -0.68
N TYR A 68 -6.48 -6.91 -0.81
CA TYR A 68 -5.72 -6.29 -1.89
C TYR A 68 -4.21 -6.33 -1.65
N VAL A 69 -3.76 -6.37 -0.41
CA VAL A 69 -2.32 -6.42 -0.08
C VAL A 69 -1.73 -7.79 -0.37
N VAL A 70 -2.47 -8.87 -0.12
CA VAL A 70 -1.95 -10.23 -0.26
C VAL A 70 -1.32 -10.49 -1.64
N PRO A 71 -1.94 -10.16 -2.78
CA PRO A 71 -1.31 -10.41 -4.07
C PRO A 71 -0.13 -9.50 -4.38
N THR A 72 0.11 -8.46 -3.57
CA THR A 72 1.27 -7.60 -3.75
C THR A 72 2.52 -8.13 -3.04
N LEU A 73 2.37 -9.09 -2.12
CA LEU A 73 3.49 -9.58 -1.33
C LEU A 73 4.60 -10.25 -2.17
N PRO A 74 4.29 -11.02 -3.22
CA PRO A 74 5.35 -11.63 -4.03
C PRO A 74 6.32 -10.62 -4.63
N MET A 75 5.89 -9.39 -4.87
CA MET A 75 6.76 -8.37 -5.47
C MET A 75 8.00 -8.10 -4.62
N PHE A 76 7.88 -8.18 -3.30
CA PHE A 76 9.00 -7.91 -2.41
C PHE A 76 10.08 -8.98 -2.48
N LEU A 77 9.68 -10.21 -2.76
CA LEU A 77 10.61 -11.33 -2.89
C LEU A 77 11.29 -11.36 -4.26
N VAL A 78 10.58 -10.94 -5.29
CA VAL A 78 11.04 -10.99 -6.68
C VAL A 78 11.89 -9.77 -7.04
N PHE A 79 11.63 -8.62 -6.45
CA PHE A 79 12.27 -7.37 -6.84
C PHE A 79 13.80 -7.42 -6.78
N PRO A 80 14.44 -7.98 -5.72
CA PRO A 80 15.90 -8.04 -5.71
C PRO A 80 16.50 -8.79 -6.90
N SER A 81 15.87 -9.89 -7.33
CA SER A 81 16.33 -10.63 -8.53
C SER A 81 16.16 -9.82 -9.79
N LEU A 82 15.02 -9.13 -9.93
CA LEU A 82 14.75 -8.28 -11.09
C LEU A 82 15.72 -7.11 -11.14
N LEU A 83 16.04 -6.54 -9.97
CA LEU A 83 16.96 -5.41 -9.89
C LEU A 83 18.34 -5.77 -10.43
N SER A 84 18.85 -6.96 -10.11
CA SER A 84 20.16 -7.40 -10.58
C SER A 84 20.16 -7.72 -12.08
N ARG A 85 19.00 -8.06 -12.66
CA ARG A 85 18.92 -8.42 -14.08
C ARG A 85 18.61 -7.23 -14.98
N PHE A 86 17.72 -6.33 -14.56
CA PHE A 86 17.17 -5.29 -15.42
C PHE A 86 17.50 -3.88 -14.98
N GLY A 87 18.20 -3.70 -13.84
CA GLY A 87 18.39 -2.39 -13.24
C GLY A 87 17.11 -1.89 -12.58
N PHE A 88 17.16 -0.69 -12.00
CA PHE A 88 16.06 -0.19 -11.17
C PHE A 88 14.78 0.02 -11.97
N TRP A 89 14.85 0.78 -13.08
CA TRP A 89 13.64 1.14 -13.82
C TRP A 89 13.00 -0.07 -14.50
N GLY A 90 13.83 -0.95 -15.07
CA GLY A 90 13.34 -2.19 -15.66
C GLY A 90 12.73 -3.12 -14.64
N ALA A 91 13.38 -3.23 -13.47
CA ALA A 91 12.86 -4.05 -12.38
C ALA A 91 11.53 -3.50 -11.85
N LEU A 92 11.42 -2.19 -11.74
CA LEU A 92 10.19 -1.55 -11.29
C LEU A 92 9.03 -1.83 -12.25
N ALA A 93 9.26 -1.68 -13.54
CA ALA A 93 8.26 -1.96 -14.57
C ALA A 93 7.85 -3.43 -14.57
N ALA A 94 8.83 -4.34 -14.54
CA ALA A 94 8.57 -5.78 -14.50
C ALA A 94 7.80 -6.18 -13.25
N ASN A 95 8.14 -5.56 -12.12
CA ASN A 95 7.49 -5.84 -10.85
C ASN A 95 6.04 -5.36 -10.84
N ALA A 96 5.78 -4.20 -11.42
CA ALA A 96 4.41 -3.68 -11.55
C ALA A 96 3.55 -4.62 -12.39
N LEU A 97 4.11 -5.14 -13.49
CA LEU A 97 3.41 -6.09 -14.34
C LEU A 97 3.14 -7.41 -13.61
N THR A 98 4.14 -7.93 -12.91
CA THR A 98 4.00 -9.15 -12.10
C THR A 98 2.92 -8.98 -11.05
N THR A 99 2.90 -7.84 -10.37
CA THR A 99 1.89 -7.54 -9.34
C THR A 99 0.49 -7.48 -9.94
N ALA A 100 0.34 -6.86 -11.11
CA ALA A 100 -0.94 -6.80 -11.80
C ALA A 100 -1.47 -8.19 -12.15
N ILE A 101 -0.59 -9.07 -12.65
CA ILE A 101 -0.94 -10.44 -12.97
C ILE A 101 -1.32 -11.22 -11.71
N CYS A 102 -0.52 -11.10 -10.64
CA CYS A 102 -0.80 -11.74 -9.37
C CYS A 102 -2.13 -11.27 -8.78
N PHE A 103 -2.40 -9.98 -8.88
CA PHE A 103 -3.66 -9.41 -8.42
C PHE A 103 -4.85 -10.01 -9.17
N TRP A 104 -4.75 -10.07 -10.50
CA TRP A 104 -5.84 -10.61 -11.32
C TRP A 104 -6.12 -12.07 -10.98
N LEU A 105 -5.05 -12.89 -10.92
CA LEU A 105 -5.18 -14.30 -10.58
C LEU A 105 -5.76 -14.50 -9.18
N PHE A 106 -5.30 -13.71 -8.22
CA PHE A 106 -5.78 -13.79 -6.85
C PHE A 106 -7.24 -13.37 -6.74
N ALA A 107 -7.64 -12.33 -7.45
CA ALA A 107 -9.03 -11.88 -7.45
C ALA A 107 -9.96 -12.96 -7.99
N GLN A 108 -9.54 -13.68 -9.04
CA GLN A 108 -10.31 -14.79 -9.57
C GLN A 108 -10.39 -15.95 -8.58
N LEU A 109 -9.29 -16.22 -7.87
CA LEU A 109 -9.25 -17.31 -6.89
C LEU A 109 -10.17 -17.03 -5.71
N VAL A 110 -10.08 -15.85 -5.10
CA VAL A 110 -10.88 -15.55 -3.90
C VAL A 110 -12.35 -15.35 -4.23
N LYS A 111 -12.68 -15.02 -5.46
CA LYS A 111 -14.07 -14.90 -5.89
C LYS A 111 -14.82 -16.22 -5.71
N GLN A 112 -14.13 -17.34 -5.87
CA GLN A 112 -14.69 -18.66 -5.67
C GLN A 112 -15.06 -18.91 -4.21
N PHE A 113 -14.45 -18.17 -3.28
CA PHE A 113 -14.72 -18.27 -1.86
C PHE A 113 -15.68 -17.19 -1.36
N GLY A 114 -16.32 -16.46 -2.26
CA GLY A 114 -17.32 -15.47 -1.91
C GLY A 114 -16.76 -14.07 -1.64
N ILE A 115 -15.48 -13.85 -1.91
CA ILE A 115 -14.84 -12.55 -1.73
C ILE A 115 -14.72 -11.87 -3.10
N ASP A 116 -15.41 -10.75 -3.26
CA ASP A 116 -15.42 -9.99 -4.51
C ASP A 116 -14.53 -8.77 -4.41
N LEU A 117 -13.42 -8.79 -5.15
CA LEU A 117 -12.46 -7.68 -5.20
C LEU A 117 -12.63 -6.82 -6.45
N SER A 118 -13.67 -7.05 -7.24
CA SER A 118 -13.94 -6.22 -8.40
C SER A 118 -14.36 -4.81 -7.98
N ILE A 119 -13.85 -3.81 -8.66
CA ILE A 119 -14.14 -2.41 -8.41
C ILE A 119 -15.31 -1.97 -9.30
#